data_724f1a35943362e0eb16b8472277ba80
#
_entry.id   724f1a35943362e0eb16b8472277ba80
#
_cell.length_a   1.000
_cell.length_b   1.000
_cell.length_c   1.000
_cell.angle_alpha   90.00
_cell.angle_beta   90.00
_cell.angle_gamma   90.00
#
_symmetry.space_group_name_H-M   'P 1'
#
loop_
_entity.id
_entity.type
_entity.pdbx_description
1 polymer ?
#
loop_
_entity_poly.entity_id
_entity_poly.type
_entity_poly.pdbx_seq_one_letter_code
_entity_poly.pdbx_strand_id
1 'polypeptide(L)'
;RKAIPVGFSTEAAIAGVAAVLLAILSSVIPAILYARASIVDYKRQLARSDRRPLWQRWFLDVALIGVAGYGWYLFNERQMLTFRTGMTTDQLNVNPFLFFVPAIAIFAIGLFCLRLFPLLLKLVGWLGRKMLPLPLYLTLTQLSRSSGAYYPLMILLILTLGLGVYNAAAARTIDLNSTERILYRYGTDVIIQTVWEGRAEVPQPPSGGPGGNPGGNPGGNPGENPGGNPGGNPGGNPGGPGGNPGGGSGTPTRINYIEPPFEIFRTLDGVEAAARVLKTRGNIVVSGRSIGQGTLMGINNDQFAKVAWFREDLFPIHPFYYLDFMGRYEHAAIIPSNVAERFQLKPGDLISVGLTDGMLEFVIVGILPYWPSQYPDQSPFVIANLDYIYDQVPLMPYEVWLKMEPDAKVAPIVTALMDQGIELASVTDVRSELITQSKHPTRGGVFGILSLGFLVSVIVSLAGYLLYWFFNLSGRIVQFGVLRAMGLSRKQLTGMLLLEQVFTGGLAIGLGFVIGKVASRLFLPFLQTAENVASAVPPFRVIFEQQDAVQLYVVVGFMLLTGAALLFLHIRRLRVHQAVKMGEER
;
A
#
# COMPACT_ATOMS: atom_id res chain seq x y z
N ARG A 1 0.77 23.06 20.58
CA ARG A 1 1.73 22.20 19.84
C ARG A 1 2.63 21.52 20.87
N LYS A 2 2.38 20.25 21.22
CA LYS A 2 3.30 19.46 22.04
C LYS A 2 4.47 19.07 21.15
N ALA A 3 5.68 19.48 21.53
CA ALA A 3 6.90 19.05 20.87
C ALA A 3 7.02 17.53 21.00
N ILE A 4 7.26 16.85 19.88
CA ILE A 4 7.52 15.40 19.86
C ILE A 4 8.87 15.20 20.56
N PRO A 5 8.97 14.39 21.62
CA PRO A 5 10.25 14.10 22.24
C PRO A 5 11.10 13.30 21.26
N VAL A 6 12.10 13.95 20.67
CA VAL A 6 13.09 13.30 19.81
C VAL A 6 14.18 12.73 20.71
N GLY A 7 14.10 11.44 21.02
CA GLY A 7 15.16 10.72 21.71
C GLY A 7 16.17 10.15 20.71
N PHE A 8 17.45 10.43 20.89
CA PHE A 8 18.51 9.70 20.19
C PHE A 8 18.66 8.32 20.82
N SER A 9 18.29 7.27 20.08
CA SER A 9 18.57 5.90 20.53
C SER A 9 20.09 5.63 20.41
N THR A 10 20.63 4.85 21.34
CA THR A 10 22.03 4.39 21.29
C THR A 10 22.35 3.65 20.01
N GLU A 11 21.39 2.90 19.45
CA GLU A 11 21.53 2.20 18.17
C GLU A 11 21.68 3.16 16.98
N ALA A 12 20.92 4.26 16.96
CA ALA A 12 21.05 5.29 15.94
C ALA A 12 22.40 6.00 16.01
N ALA A 13 22.93 6.25 17.24
CA ALA A 13 24.26 6.81 17.42
C ALA A 13 25.36 5.86 16.94
N ILE A 14 25.28 4.56 17.25
CA ILE A 14 26.22 3.54 16.79
C ILE A 14 26.19 3.43 15.27
N ALA A 15 24.99 3.37 14.66
CA ALA A 15 24.84 3.33 13.20
C ALA A 15 25.42 4.59 12.53
N GLY A 16 25.22 5.77 13.11
CA GLY A 16 25.79 7.03 12.65
C GLY A 16 27.33 7.04 12.68
N VAL A 17 27.91 6.60 13.79
CA VAL A 17 29.38 6.47 13.92
C VAL A 17 29.93 5.44 12.93
N ALA A 18 29.28 4.29 12.77
CA ALA A 18 29.68 3.28 11.79
C ALA A 18 29.62 3.81 10.34
N ALA A 19 28.59 4.59 10.00
CA ALA A 19 28.47 5.21 8.68
C ALA A 19 29.59 6.24 8.41
N VAL A 20 29.94 7.07 9.42
CA VAL A 20 31.04 8.04 9.32
C VAL A 20 32.37 7.32 9.18
N LEU A 21 32.63 6.26 9.94
CA LEU A 21 33.85 5.46 9.83
C LEU A 21 33.97 4.81 8.44
N LEU A 22 32.88 4.24 7.91
CA LEU A 22 32.85 3.68 6.55
C LEU A 22 33.14 4.75 5.49
N ALA A 23 32.57 5.95 5.63
CA ALA A 23 32.82 7.07 4.72
C ALA A 23 34.28 7.51 4.75
N ILE A 24 34.89 7.63 5.94
CA ILE A 24 36.31 7.96 6.10
C ILE A 24 37.20 6.86 5.50
N LEU A 25 36.92 5.58 5.78
CA LEU A 25 37.67 4.47 5.23
C LEU A 25 37.59 4.43 3.69
N SER A 26 36.40 4.66 3.14
CA SER A 26 36.19 4.67 1.67
C SER A 26 36.93 5.80 0.96
N SER A 27 37.24 6.91 1.63
CA SER A 27 38.01 8.01 1.08
C SER A 27 39.51 7.87 1.33
N VAL A 28 39.90 7.43 2.52
CA VAL A 28 41.31 7.33 2.95
C VAL A 28 42.03 6.14 2.27
N ILE A 29 41.38 5.00 2.13
CA ILE A 29 41.99 3.81 1.51
C ILE A 29 42.44 4.08 0.06
N PRO A 30 41.61 4.63 -0.85
CA PRO A 30 42.05 5.02 -2.18
C PRO A 30 43.15 6.09 -2.15
N ALA A 31 43.04 7.09 -1.28
CA ALA A 31 44.03 8.15 -1.18
C ALA A 31 45.44 7.60 -0.82
N ILE A 32 45.52 6.69 0.14
CA ILE A 32 46.79 6.01 0.52
C ILE A 32 47.33 5.16 -0.63
N LEU A 33 46.45 4.41 -1.31
CA LEU A 33 46.87 3.56 -2.45
C LEU A 33 47.39 4.40 -3.62
N TYR A 34 46.76 5.54 -3.92
CA TYR A 34 47.21 6.46 -4.97
C TYR A 34 48.45 7.26 -4.57
N ALA A 35 48.61 7.62 -3.31
CA ALA A 35 49.81 8.32 -2.82
C ALA A 35 51.10 7.49 -2.97
N ARG A 36 50.97 6.16 -2.98
CA ARG A 36 52.11 5.24 -3.18
C ARG A 36 52.41 4.96 -4.66
N ALA A 37 51.57 5.37 -5.60
CA ALA A 37 51.78 5.10 -7.03
C ALA A 37 52.81 6.08 -7.61
N SER A 38 53.82 5.57 -8.29
CA SER A 38 54.77 6.41 -9.04
C SER A 38 54.07 7.14 -10.21
N ILE A 39 54.47 8.39 -10.47
CA ILE A 39 53.94 9.16 -11.59
C ILE A 39 54.10 8.45 -12.94
N VAL A 40 55.17 7.63 -13.09
CA VAL A 40 55.42 6.84 -14.27
C VAL A 40 54.44 5.67 -14.41
N ASP A 41 54.08 5.02 -13.31
CA ASP A 41 53.10 3.93 -13.31
C ASP A 41 51.69 4.47 -13.54
N TYR A 42 51.38 5.65 -13.02
CA TYR A 42 50.11 6.34 -13.27
C TYR A 42 49.98 6.71 -14.78
N LYS A 43 50.99 7.27 -15.40
CA LYS A 43 51.01 7.53 -16.85
C LYS A 43 50.93 6.27 -17.71
N ARG A 44 51.60 5.18 -17.31
CA ARG A 44 51.47 3.89 -17.98
C ARG A 44 50.08 3.24 -17.81
N GLN A 45 49.46 3.43 -16.68
CA GLN A 45 48.10 2.95 -16.45
C GLN A 45 47.06 3.75 -17.25
N LEU A 46 47.22 5.08 -17.37
CA LEU A 46 46.37 5.92 -18.21
C LEU A 46 46.54 5.57 -19.72
N ALA A 47 47.74 5.23 -20.18
CA ALA A 47 47.95 4.80 -21.55
C ALA A 47 47.38 3.41 -21.89
N ARG A 48 47.17 2.55 -20.87
CA ARG A 48 46.53 1.21 -20.98
C ARG A 48 45.07 1.25 -20.54
N SER A 49 44.27 2.20 -21.02
CA SER A 49 42.89 2.42 -20.60
C SER A 49 41.89 1.31 -20.96
N ASP A 50 42.34 0.19 -21.47
CA ASP A 50 41.52 -0.93 -21.95
C ASP A 50 41.25 -2.02 -20.88
N ARG A 51 41.60 -1.77 -19.60
CA ARG A 51 41.32 -2.73 -18.53
C ARG A 51 39.87 -2.65 -18.09
N ARG A 52 39.14 -3.75 -18.26
CA ARG A 52 37.78 -3.89 -17.73
C ARG A 52 37.77 -3.60 -16.22
N PRO A 53 36.79 -2.86 -15.69
CA PRO A 53 36.65 -2.57 -14.26
C PRO A 53 36.64 -3.87 -13.43
N LEU A 54 37.15 -3.82 -12.20
CA LEU A 54 37.23 -4.98 -11.32
C LEU A 54 35.88 -5.68 -11.13
N TRP A 55 34.79 -4.93 -11.00
CA TRP A 55 33.46 -5.49 -10.83
C TRP A 55 32.96 -6.30 -12.04
N GLN A 56 33.36 -5.93 -13.27
CA GLN A 56 33.08 -6.73 -14.48
C GLN A 56 33.95 -7.99 -14.56
N ARG A 57 35.18 -7.91 -14.08
CA ARG A 57 36.13 -9.03 -14.09
C ARG A 57 35.73 -10.11 -13.09
N TRP A 58 35.23 -9.72 -11.92
CA TRP A 58 34.81 -10.60 -10.85
C TRP A 58 33.33 -10.97 -10.90
N PHE A 59 32.62 -10.58 -11.93
CA PHE A 59 31.18 -10.81 -12.07
C PHE A 59 30.35 -10.37 -10.84
N LEU A 60 30.77 -9.28 -10.17
CA LEU A 60 30.08 -8.76 -9.00
C LEU A 60 28.64 -8.31 -9.30
N ASP A 61 28.38 -7.85 -10.52
CA ASP A 61 27.05 -7.53 -11.02
C ASP A 61 26.11 -8.73 -10.98
N VAL A 62 26.58 -9.91 -11.44
CA VAL A 62 25.80 -11.16 -11.43
C VAL A 62 25.62 -11.69 -10.01
N ALA A 63 26.68 -11.61 -9.17
CA ALA A 63 26.59 -12.01 -7.77
C ALA A 63 25.57 -11.15 -7.00
N LEU A 64 25.57 -9.83 -7.21
CA LEU A 64 24.61 -8.92 -6.59
C LEU A 64 23.17 -9.14 -7.08
N ILE A 65 22.98 -9.49 -8.37
CA ILE A 65 21.65 -9.91 -8.88
C ILE A 65 21.20 -11.18 -8.16
N GLY A 66 22.11 -12.14 -7.93
CA GLY A 66 21.83 -13.34 -7.15
C GLY A 66 21.38 -13.01 -5.72
N VAL A 67 22.08 -12.09 -5.04
CA VAL A 67 21.70 -11.62 -3.70
C VAL A 67 20.34 -10.93 -3.71
N ALA A 68 20.07 -10.05 -4.69
CA ALA A 68 18.78 -9.39 -4.82
C ALA A 68 17.64 -10.39 -5.13
N GLY A 69 17.90 -11.39 -5.98
CA GLY A 69 16.98 -12.48 -6.29
C GLY A 69 16.69 -13.36 -5.08
N TYR A 70 17.70 -13.68 -4.28
CA TYR A 70 17.53 -14.41 -3.02
C TYR A 70 16.74 -13.58 -2.00
N GLY A 71 17.01 -12.28 -1.89
CA GLY A 71 16.21 -11.36 -1.07
C GLY A 71 14.75 -11.32 -1.50
N TRP A 72 14.47 -11.27 -2.80
CA TRP A 72 13.11 -11.34 -3.34
C TRP A 72 12.43 -12.67 -3.01
N TYR A 73 13.14 -13.79 -3.12
CA TYR A 73 12.64 -15.12 -2.73
C TYR A 73 12.26 -15.16 -1.26
N LEU A 74 13.14 -14.68 -0.35
CA LEU A 74 12.85 -14.59 1.08
C LEU A 74 11.62 -13.73 1.39
N PHE A 75 11.44 -12.61 0.69
CA PHE A 75 10.25 -11.78 0.84
C PHE A 75 8.97 -12.54 0.43
N ASN A 76 9.02 -13.22 -0.71
CA ASN A 76 7.87 -13.96 -1.22
C ASN A 76 7.48 -15.13 -0.30
N GLU A 77 8.46 -15.85 0.23
CA GLU A 77 8.23 -16.94 1.18
C GLU A 77 7.58 -16.43 2.48
N ARG A 78 8.06 -15.32 3.02
CA ARG A 78 7.50 -14.72 4.24
C ARG A 78 6.09 -14.20 4.03
N GLN A 79 5.81 -13.56 2.93
CA GLN A 79 4.47 -13.12 2.59
C GLN A 79 3.49 -14.31 2.54
N MET A 80 3.88 -15.41 1.90
CA MET A 80 3.09 -16.64 1.90
C MET A 80 2.88 -17.23 3.30
N LEU A 81 3.89 -17.19 4.17
CA LEU A 81 3.77 -17.66 5.56
C LEU A 81 2.80 -16.78 6.35
N THR A 82 2.87 -15.47 6.25
CA THR A 82 1.94 -14.54 6.92
C THR A 82 0.49 -14.83 6.51
N PHE A 83 0.23 -15.04 5.22
CA PHE A 83 -1.11 -15.39 4.72
C PHE A 83 -1.59 -16.76 5.20
N ARG A 84 -0.70 -17.74 5.35
CA ARG A 84 -1.09 -19.11 5.77
C ARG A 84 -1.25 -19.25 7.27
N THR A 85 -0.45 -18.56 8.07
CA THR A 85 -0.40 -18.76 9.54
C THR A 85 -1.18 -17.70 10.31
N GLY A 86 -1.59 -16.60 9.66
CA GLY A 86 -2.26 -15.48 10.34
C GLY A 86 -1.36 -14.76 11.37
N MET A 87 -0.06 -15.04 11.38
CA MET A 87 0.90 -14.39 12.29
C MET A 87 1.08 -12.93 11.91
N THR A 88 1.08 -12.06 12.91
CA THR A 88 1.33 -10.63 12.72
C THR A 88 2.80 -10.37 12.35
N THR A 89 3.04 -9.31 11.60
CA THR A 89 4.40 -8.90 11.17
C THR A 89 5.35 -8.68 12.35
N ASP A 90 4.84 -8.28 13.51
CA ASP A 90 5.61 -8.09 14.75
C ASP A 90 6.11 -9.41 15.36
N GLN A 91 5.40 -10.51 15.10
CA GLN A 91 5.81 -11.85 15.57
C GLN A 91 6.86 -12.50 14.66
N LEU A 92 6.95 -12.04 13.41
CA LEU A 92 7.98 -12.41 12.47
C LEU A 92 9.14 -11.42 12.61
N ASN A 93 10.22 -11.81 13.29
CA ASN A 93 11.47 -11.03 13.34
C ASN A 93 11.90 -10.62 11.93
N VAL A 94 11.52 -9.40 11.51
CA VAL A 94 11.87 -8.88 10.19
C VAL A 94 13.34 -8.51 10.22
N ASN A 95 14.15 -9.23 9.45
CA ASN A 95 15.57 -8.93 9.34
C ASN A 95 15.75 -7.53 8.70
N PRO A 96 16.37 -6.55 9.40
CA PRO A 96 16.55 -5.19 8.88
C PRO A 96 17.26 -5.13 7.52
N PHE A 97 18.08 -6.13 7.18
CA PHE A 97 18.75 -6.22 5.88
C PHE A 97 17.79 -6.32 4.70
N LEU A 98 16.56 -6.82 4.90
CA LEU A 98 15.57 -6.92 3.83
C LEU A 98 15.15 -5.54 3.29
N PHE A 99 15.20 -4.48 4.11
CA PHE A 99 14.90 -3.12 3.66
C PHE A 99 15.93 -2.57 2.66
N PHE A 100 17.14 -3.13 2.62
CA PHE A 100 18.18 -2.74 1.66
C PHE A 100 18.07 -3.49 0.33
N VAL A 101 17.31 -4.58 0.26
CA VAL A 101 17.19 -5.41 -0.95
C VAL A 101 16.75 -4.61 -2.19
N PRO A 102 15.76 -3.70 -2.14
CA PRO A 102 15.39 -2.88 -3.29
C PRO A 102 16.56 -2.01 -3.79
N ALA A 103 17.32 -1.40 -2.88
CA ALA A 103 18.47 -0.58 -3.25
C ALA A 103 19.59 -1.43 -3.87
N ILE A 104 19.86 -2.61 -3.31
CA ILE A 104 20.83 -3.58 -3.86
C ILE A 104 20.37 -4.05 -5.24
N ALA A 105 19.08 -4.31 -5.44
CA ALA A 105 18.52 -4.71 -6.73
C ALA A 105 18.69 -3.61 -7.79
N ILE A 106 18.37 -2.34 -7.46
CA ILE A 106 18.56 -1.20 -8.36
C ILE A 106 20.04 -1.08 -8.73
N PHE A 107 20.95 -1.19 -7.75
CA PHE A 107 22.39 -1.14 -7.99
C PHE A 107 22.88 -2.28 -8.87
N ALA A 108 22.48 -3.52 -8.58
CA ALA A 108 22.88 -4.71 -9.29
C ALA A 108 22.43 -4.70 -10.76
N ILE A 109 21.15 -4.38 -10.99
CA ILE A 109 20.59 -4.25 -12.34
C ILE A 109 21.26 -3.09 -13.09
N GLY A 110 21.53 -1.97 -12.40
CA GLY A 110 22.26 -0.84 -12.95
C GLY A 110 23.67 -1.24 -13.43
N LEU A 111 24.43 -1.94 -12.61
CA LEU A 111 25.76 -2.47 -13.00
C LEU A 111 25.67 -3.42 -14.19
N PHE A 112 24.68 -4.30 -14.20
CA PHE A 112 24.47 -5.23 -15.30
C PHE A 112 24.15 -4.50 -16.61
N CYS A 113 23.27 -3.48 -16.58
CA CYS A 113 22.98 -2.64 -17.73
C CYS A 113 24.22 -1.90 -18.23
N LEU A 114 25.08 -1.42 -17.33
CA LEU A 114 26.35 -0.79 -17.70
C LEU A 114 27.35 -1.76 -18.35
N ARG A 115 27.29 -3.05 -18.03
CA ARG A 115 28.07 -4.08 -18.75
C ARG A 115 27.62 -4.19 -20.21
N LEU A 116 26.33 -4.05 -20.48
CA LEU A 116 25.78 -4.09 -21.84
C LEU A 116 25.97 -2.77 -22.62
N PHE A 117 26.23 -1.66 -21.92
CA PHE A 117 26.35 -0.33 -22.52
C PHE A 117 27.32 -0.25 -23.69
N PRO A 118 28.60 -0.70 -23.60
CA PRO A 118 29.51 -0.65 -24.74
C PRO A 118 29.08 -1.53 -25.91
N LEU A 119 28.36 -2.64 -25.64
CA LEU A 119 27.81 -3.50 -26.70
C LEU A 119 26.68 -2.77 -27.44
N LEU A 120 25.78 -2.11 -26.70
CA LEU A 120 24.70 -1.31 -27.29
C LEU A 120 25.26 -0.18 -28.17
N LEU A 121 26.28 0.55 -27.69
CA LEU A 121 26.91 1.61 -28.46
C LEU A 121 27.57 1.07 -29.74
N LYS A 122 28.24 -0.08 -29.68
CA LYS A 122 28.82 -0.73 -30.86
C LYS A 122 27.73 -1.13 -31.86
N LEU A 123 26.64 -1.68 -31.38
CA LEU A 123 25.49 -2.07 -32.20
C LEU A 123 24.88 -0.88 -32.92
N VAL A 124 24.61 0.21 -32.17
CA VAL A 124 24.06 1.46 -32.73
C VAL A 124 25.04 2.07 -33.74
N GLY A 125 26.34 2.11 -33.43
CA GLY A 125 27.37 2.60 -34.33
C GLY A 125 27.52 1.77 -35.60
N TRP A 126 27.37 0.44 -35.52
CA TRP A 126 27.40 -0.46 -36.67
C TRP A 126 26.17 -0.28 -37.56
N LEU A 127 24.98 -0.25 -36.95
CA LEU A 127 23.71 -0.07 -37.67
C LEU A 127 23.63 1.28 -38.36
N GLY A 128 24.11 2.33 -37.68
CA GLY A 128 24.07 3.71 -38.17
C GLY A 128 25.26 4.12 -39.09
N ARG A 129 26.21 3.23 -39.34
CA ARG A 129 27.50 3.57 -40.01
C ARG A 129 27.38 4.36 -41.31
N LYS A 130 26.30 4.12 -42.07
CA LYS A 130 26.05 4.77 -43.35
C LYS A 130 25.21 6.06 -43.27
N MET A 131 24.53 6.30 -42.15
CA MET A 131 23.54 7.38 -42.01
C MET A 131 23.93 8.45 -40.96
N LEU A 132 24.91 8.15 -40.08
CA LEU A 132 25.26 9.04 -38.97
C LEU A 132 26.17 10.19 -39.41
N PRO A 133 25.89 11.41 -38.98
CA PRO A 133 26.82 12.53 -39.19
C PRO A 133 28.13 12.30 -38.43
N LEU A 134 29.24 12.85 -38.98
CA LEU A 134 30.57 12.61 -38.44
C LEU A 134 30.73 12.86 -36.94
N PRO A 135 30.20 13.95 -36.32
CA PRO A 135 30.32 14.16 -34.89
C PRO A 135 29.66 13.05 -34.05
N LEU A 136 28.51 12.55 -34.49
CA LEU A 136 27.75 11.49 -33.81
C LEU A 136 28.50 10.14 -33.88
N TYR A 137 29.03 9.80 -35.06
CA TYR A 137 29.83 8.57 -35.22
C TYR A 137 31.12 8.60 -34.39
N LEU A 138 31.81 9.74 -34.34
CA LEU A 138 33.01 9.91 -33.50
C LEU A 138 32.66 9.78 -32.01
N THR A 139 31.57 10.41 -31.57
CA THR A 139 31.10 10.31 -30.17
C THR A 139 30.80 8.86 -29.79
N LEU A 140 30.03 8.12 -30.59
CA LEU A 140 29.68 6.72 -30.35
C LEU A 140 30.91 5.83 -30.30
N THR A 141 31.83 6.02 -31.24
CA THR A 141 33.08 5.25 -31.28
C THR A 141 33.95 5.51 -30.06
N GLN A 142 34.05 6.77 -29.66
CA GLN A 142 34.83 7.20 -28.49
C GLN A 142 34.22 6.64 -27.19
N LEU A 143 32.88 6.80 -27.00
CA LEU A 143 32.18 6.24 -25.86
C LEU A 143 32.32 4.72 -25.75
N SER A 144 32.26 4.01 -26.88
CA SER A 144 32.36 2.55 -26.87
C SER A 144 33.77 2.05 -26.52
N ARG A 145 34.83 2.85 -26.85
CA ARG A 145 36.23 2.53 -26.53
C ARG A 145 36.63 2.93 -25.12
N SER A 146 36.12 4.04 -24.59
CA SER A 146 36.46 4.58 -23.25
C SER A 146 35.30 4.54 -22.27
N SER A 147 34.40 3.57 -22.41
CA SER A 147 33.18 3.44 -21.58
C SER A 147 33.46 3.42 -20.07
N GLY A 148 34.58 2.87 -19.64
CA GLY A 148 34.96 2.77 -18.23
C GLY A 148 35.04 4.11 -17.49
N ALA A 149 35.39 5.19 -18.19
CA ALA A 149 35.47 6.54 -17.61
C ALA A 149 34.08 7.09 -17.22
N TYR A 150 33.00 6.63 -17.85
CA TYR A 150 31.63 7.12 -17.65
C TYR A 150 30.83 6.31 -16.63
N TYR A 151 31.28 5.09 -16.27
CA TYR A 151 30.57 4.21 -15.36
C TYR A 151 30.24 4.86 -14.00
N PRO A 152 31.18 5.58 -13.33
CA PRO A 152 30.87 6.20 -12.04
C PRO A 152 29.72 7.20 -12.11
N LEU A 153 29.71 8.02 -13.19
CA LEU A 153 28.63 8.97 -13.42
C LEU A 153 27.30 8.26 -13.70
N MET A 154 27.34 7.29 -14.61
CA MET A 154 26.12 6.58 -15.03
C MET A 154 25.49 5.81 -13.85
N ILE A 155 26.30 5.12 -13.04
CA ILE A 155 25.77 4.40 -11.88
C ILE A 155 25.20 5.36 -10.83
N LEU A 156 25.84 6.50 -10.61
CA LEU A 156 25.33 7.53 -9.71
C LEU A 156 23.96 8.03 -10.16
N LEU A 157 23.79 8.34 -11.46
CA LEU A 157 22.52 8.77 -12.02
C LEU A 157 21.45 7.68 -11.98
N ILE A 158 21.81 6.43 -12.32
CA ILE A 158 20.90 5.27 -12.26
C ILE A 158 20.40 5.05 -10.83
N LEU A 159 21.31 5.08 -9.85
CA LEU A 159 20.95 4.90 -8.44
C LEU A 159 20.02 6.01 -7.95
N THR A 160 20.41 7.28 -8.20
CA THR A 160 19.62 8.42 -7.72
C THR A 160 18.23 8.41 -8.30
N LEU A 161 18.09 8.19 -9.61
CA LEU A 161 16.79 8.15 -10.26
C LEU A 161 16.02 6.89 -9.95
N GLY A 162 16.68 5.73 -9.92
CA GLY A 162 16.05 4.48 -9.56
C GLY A 162 15.48 4.51 -8.14
N LEU A 163 16.27 4.98 -7.16
CA LEU A 163 15.81 5.18 -5.80
C LEU A 163 14.75 6.29 -5.70
N GLY A 164 14.90 7.37 -6.48
CA GLY A 164 13.92 8.45 -6.53
C GLY A 164 12.55 7.96 -7.00
N VAL A 165 12.50 7.20 -8.10
CA VAL A 165 11.27 6.58 -8.60
C VAL A 165 10.70 5.60 -7.59
N TYR A 166 11.56 4.77 -6.98
CA TYR A 166 11.15 3.82 -5.96
C TYR A 166 10.54 4.50 -4.74
N ASN A 167 11.20 5.54 -4.21
CA ASN A 167 10.73 6.28 -3.04
C ASN A 167 9.42 7.04 -3.31
N ALA A 168 9.30 7.69 -4.48
CA ALA A 168 8.07 8.37 -4.90
C ALA A 168 6.91 7.37 -5.03
N ALA A 169 7.15 6.24 -5.72
CA ALA A 169 6.16 5.17 -5.85
C ALA A 169 5.80 4.55 -4.50
N ALA A 170 6.77 4.36 -3.59
CA ALA A 170 6.54 3.84 -2.24
C ALA A 170 5.64 4.78 -1.42
N ALA A 171 5.97 6.07 -1.38
CA ALA A 171 5.19 7.06 -0.67
C ALA A 171 3.74 7.08 -1.16
N ARG A 172 3.54 7.21 -2.47
CA ARG A 172 2.21 7.26 -3.09
C ARG A 172 1.42 5.96 -2.87
N THR A 173 2.09 4.81 -3.04
CA THR A 173 1.47 3.50 -2.87
C THR A 173 1.02 3.27 -1.42
N ILE A 174 1.84 3.61 -0.43
CA ILE A 174 1.48 3.49 0.99
C ILE A 174 0.31 4.42 1.31
N ASP A 175 0.35 5.66 0.82
CA ASP A 175 -0.69 6.67 1.05
C ASP A 175 -2.05 6.20 0.54
N LEU A 176 -2.10 5.79 -0.72
CA LEU A 176 -3.34 5.34 -1.35
C LEU A 176 -3.88 4.07 -0.70
N ASN A 177 -3.04 3.03 -0.52
CA ASN A 177 -3.50 1.78 0.09
C ASN A 177 -3.99 1.98 1.53
N SER A 178 -3.38 2.91 2.30
CA SER A 178 -3.88 3.27 3.63
C SER A 178 -5.25 3.94 3.57
N THR A 179 -5.43 4.86 2.63
CA THR A 179 -6.72 5.54 2.40
C THR A 179 -7.79 4.56 1.95
N GLU A 180 -7.49 3.70 0.96
CA GLU A 180 -8.42 2.70 0.44
C GLU A 180 -8.82 1.66 1.50
N ARG A 181 -7.94 1.30 2.43
CA ARG A 181 -8.30 0.44 3.56
C ARG A 181 -9.35 1.05 4.47
N ILE A 182 -9.24 2.35 4.76
CA ILE A 182 -10.23 3.04 5.58
C ILE A 182 -11.55 3.10 4.83
N LEU A 183 -11.53 3.51 3.56
CA LEU A 183 -12.74 3.57 2.73
C LEU A 183 -13.40 2.20 2.57
N TYR A 184 -12.61 1.14 2.42
CA TYR A 184 -13.12 -0.23 2.38
C TYR A 184 -13.74 -0.67 3.71
N ARG A 185 -13.07 -0.35 4.84
CA ARG A 185 -13.55 -0.71 6.19
C ARG A 185 -14.92 -0.15 6.48
N TYR A 186 -15.14 1.09 6.12
CA TYR A 186 -16.39 1.78 6.42
C TYR A 186 -17.40 1.72 5.26
N GLY A 187 -16.92 1.73 4.03
CA GLY A 187 -17.76 1.62 2.82
C GLY A 187 -18.47 2.91 2.42
N THR A 188 -18.40 3.99 3.19
CA THR A 188 -19.07 5.27 2.94
C THR A 188 -18.35 6.41 3.65
N ASP A 189 -18.82 7.68 3.48
CA ASP A 189 -18.23 8.85 4.10
C ASP A 189 -18.62 9.02 5.58
N VAL A 190 -19.89 8.76 5.93
CA VAL A 190 -20.40 8.86 7.31
C VAL A 190 -21.37 7.72 7.60
N ILE A 191 -21.23 7.11 8.78
CA ILE A 191 -22.15 6.10 9.28
C ILE A 191 -22.83 6.62 10.54
N ILE A 192 -24.14 6.61 10.54
CA ILE A 192 -24.97 7.02 11.68
C ILE A 192 -25.78 5.82 12.15
N GLN A 193 -25.72 5.56 13.45
CA GLN A 193 -26.61 4.61 14.13
C GLN A 193 -27.57 5.44 14.99
N THR A 194 -28.86 5.26 14.76
CA THR A 194 -29.91 5.89 15.54
C THR A 194 -30.38 4.99 16.67
N VAL A 195 -30.89 5.58 17.72
CA VAL A 195 -31.60 4.84 18.79
C VAL A 195 -33.03 4.57 18.32
N TRP A 196 -33.42 3.29 18.35
CA TRP A 196 -34.76 2.87 17.99
C TRP A 196 -35.57 2.58 19.23
N GLU A 197 -36.81 3.09 19.28
CA GLU A 197 -37.74 2.72 20.34
C GLU A 197 -38.15 1.24 20.18
N GLY A 198 -37.98 0.46 21.23
CA GLY A 198 -38.35 -0.95 21.24
C GLY A 198 -39.51 -1.19 22.22
N ARG A 199 -40.58 -1.81 21.76
CA ARG A 199 -41.68 -2.29 22.63
C ARG A 199 -41.56 -3.79 22.83
N ALA A 200 -41.36 -4.20 24.07
CA ALA A 200 -41.38 -5.62 24.43
C ALA A 200 -42.81 -6.16 24.25
N GLU A 201 -42.96 -7.17 23.41
CA GLU A 201 -44.20 -7.91 23.29
C GLU A 201 -44.33 -8.83 24.53
N VAL A 202 -45.16 -8.42 25.50
CA VAL A 202 -45.45 -9.27 26.65
C VAL A 202 -46.34 -10.40 26.13
N PRO A 203 -45.97 -11.67 26.26
CA PRO A 203 -46.85 -12.78 25.87
C PRO A 203 -48.14 -12.66 26.64
N GLN A 204 -49.27 -12.44 25.97
CA GLN A 204 -50.56 -12.50 26.63
C GLN A 204 -50.71 -13.94 27.19
N PRO A 205 -51.02 -14.08 28.48
CA PRO A 205 -51.34 -15.39 29.01
C PRO A 205 -52.49 -15.97 28.17
N PRO A 206 -52.45 -17.27 27.83
CA PRO A 206 -53.53 -17.87 27.05
C PRO A 206 -54.86 -17.56 27.70
N SER A 207 -55.74 -16.86 26.97
CA SER A 207 -57.10 -16.56 27.41
C SER A 207 -57.74 -17.89 27.70
N GLY A 208 -57.84 -18.21 29.00
CA GLY A 208 -58.49 -19.41 29.48
C GLY A 208 -59.96 -19.38 29.04
N GLY A 209 -60.32 -20.32 28.21
CA GLY A 209 -61.71 -20.52 27.82
C GLY A 209 -62.62 -20.68 29.06
N PRO A 210 -63.86 -20.18 29.01
CA PRO A 210 -64.78 -20.31 30.09
C PRO A 210 -65.35 -21.74 30.16
N GLY A 211 -64.89 -22.53 31.13
CA GLY A 211 -65.50 -23.84 31.33
C GLY A 211 -64.73 -24.76 32.25
N GLY A 212 -64.99 -24.72 33.55
CA GLY A 212 -64.41 -25.68 34.47
C GLY A 212 -64.90 -25.51 35.90
N ASN A 213 -66.07 -25.95 36.14
CA ASN A 213 -66.71 -26.50 37.29
C ASN A 213 -66.10 -26.28 38.69
N PRO A 214 -66.83 -25.65 39.64
CA PRO A 214 -66.49 -25.66 41.07
C PRO A 214 -67.06 -26.88 41.76
N GLY A 215 -66.26 -27.86 42.06
CA GLY A 215 -66.71 -29.06 42.76
C GLY A 215 -65.67 -29.64 43.71
N GLY A 216 -65.70 -29.23 44.91
CA GLY A 216 -65.59 -29.76 46.18
C GLY A 216 -64.47 -30.72 46.59
N ASN A 217 -63.87 -30.64 47.60
CA ASN A 217 -64.14 -31.38 48.86
C ASN A 217 -63.01 -31.04 49.88
N PRO A 218 -63.36 -30.58 51.09
CA PRO A 218 -62.40 -30.46 52.16
C PRO A 218 -62.45 -31.72 53.02
N GLY A 219 -61.41 -32.50 53.10
CA GLY A 219 -61.32 -33.69 53.94
C GLY A 219 -59.90 -34.02 54.34
N GLY A 220 -59.60 -33.70 55.57
CA GLY A 220 -58.50 -33.86 56.43
C GLY A 220 -57.75 -35.17 56.44
N ASN A 221 -56.53 -35.16 56.89
CA ASN A 221 -56.16 -35.87 58.16
C ASN A 221 -54.71 -35.56 58.51
N PRO A 222 -54.36 -35.26 59.78
CA PRO A 222 -53.02 -35.14 60.27
C PRO A 222 -52.54 -36.54 60.79
N GLY A 223 -51.42 -37.02 60.35
CA GLY A 223 -50.78 -38.22 60.80
C GLY A 223 -49.29 -38.04 61.01
N GLU A 224 -48.93 -37.91 62.27
CA GLU A 224 -47.60 -37.98 62.86
C GLU A 224 -46.79 -39.20 62.37
N ASN A 225 -45.49 -39.04 62.20
CA ASN A 225 -44.57 -39.98 62.83
C ASN A 225 -43.12 -39.41 62.94
N PRO A 226 -42.52 -39.48 64.12
CA PRO A 226 -41.17 -39.08 64.40
C PRO A 226 -40.19 -40.26 64.29
N GLY A 227 -39.10 -40.13 63.60
CA GLY A 227 -38.09 -41.19 63.59
C GLY A 227 -36.72 -40.55 63.20
N GLY A 228 -35.97 -40.21 64.24
CA GLY A 228 -34.63 -39.72 64.11
C GLY A 228 -33.59 -40.81 63.81
N ASN A 229 -32.50 -40.42 63.25
CA ASN A 229 -31.22 -41.09 63.48
C ASN A 229 -30.03 -40.06 63.28
N PRO A 230 -29.11 -39.96 64.24
CA PRO A 230 -27.97 -39.08 64.13
C PRO A 230 -26.73 -39.83 63.62
N GLY A 231 -26.11 -39.34 62.63
CA GLY A 231 -24.84 -39.84 62.17
C GLY A 231 -23.98 -38.67 61.57
N GLY A 232 -23.15 -38.10 62.39
CA GLY A 232 -22.30 -37.04 62.03
C GLY A 232 -21.06 -37.48 61.22
N ASN A 233 -20.58 -36.63 60.37
CA ASN A 233 -19.16 -36.59 59.99
C ASN A 233 -18.75 -35.14 59.67
N PRO A 234 -17.69 -34.59 60.29
CA PRO A 234 -17.20 -33.25 60.08
C PRO A 234 -16.10 -33.26 59.01
N GLY A 235 -16.33 -32.62 57.91
CA GLY A 235 -15.31 -32.35 56.90
C GLY A 235 -15.61 -31.03 56.22
N GLY A 236 -15.01 -29.97 56.75
CA GLY A 236 -15.22 -28.62 56.22
C GLY A 236 -14.47 -28.36 54.91
N ASN A 237 -15.11 -27.61 54.03
CA ASN A 237 -14.46 -26.88 52.99
C ASN A 237 -15.19 -25.52 52.82
N PRO A 238 -14.51 -24.37 52.89
CA PRO A 238 -15.16 -23.08 52.89
C PRO A 238 -15.56 -22.66 51.48
N GLY A 239 -16.76 -22.23 51.35
CA GLY A 239 -17.57 -21.80 50.26
C GLY A 239 -17.08 -20.73 49.32
N GLY A 240 -17.57 -20.88 48.09
CA GLY A 240 -17.73 -19.79 47.13
C GLY A 240 -19.19 -19.33 47.12
N PRO A 241 -19.48 -18.04 46.89
CA PRO A 241 -20.82 -17.53 46.75
C PRO A 241 -21.33 -17.83 45.32
N GLY A 242 -22.03 -18.92 45.16
CA GLY A 242 -22.75 -19.28 43.94
C GLY A 242 -24.23 -19.31 44.20
N GLY A 243 -24.88 -18.16 44.20
CA GLY A 243 -26.32 -18.09 44.12
C GLY A 243 -26.74 -18.51 42.73
N ASN A 244 -27.42 -19.63 42.64
CA ASN A 244 -28.12 -20.09 41.44
C ASN A 244 -29.47 -19.35 41.39
N PRO A 245 -29.66 -18.33 40.49
CA PRO A 245 -30.99 -17.79 40.27
C PRO A 245 -31.73 -18.81 39.41
N GLY A 246 -32.85 -19.25 39.90
CA GLY A 246 -33.74 -20.25 39.33
C GLY A 246 -33.96 -20.03 37.83
N GLY A 247 -33.80 -21.11 37.06
CA GLY A 247 -34.11 -21.15 35.65
C GLY A 247 -35.59 -20.82 35.40
N GLY A 248 -35.87 -19.58 35.16
CA GLY A 248 -37.05 -19.16 34.43
C GLY A 248 -36.78 -19.44 32.97
N SER A 249 -37.44 -20.42 32.38
CA SER A 249 -37.60 -20.54 30.93
C SER A 249 -38.44 -19.35 30.46
N GLY A 250 -37.81 -18.16 30.40
CA GLY A 250 -38.40 -17.00 29.76
C GLY A 250 -38.39 -17.25 28.27
N THR A 251 -39.58 -17.41 27.69
CA THR A 251 -39.79 -17.23 26.25
C THR A 251 -39.06 -15.96 25.82
N PRO A 252 -38.25 -16.00 24.76
CA PRO A 252 -37.54 -14.82 24.30
C PRO A 252 -38.56 -13.70 24.06
N THR A 253 -38.42 -12.62 24.80
CA THR A 253 -39.30 -11.45 24.66
C THR A 253 -39.02 -10.84 23.29
N ARG A 254 -40.01 -10.94 22.40
CA ARG A 254 -39.91 -10.31 21.07
C ARG A 254 -39.95 -8.80 21.25
N ILE A 255 -38.98 -8.09 20.70
CA ILE A 255 -38.91 -6.62 20.72
C ILE A 255 -39.35 -6.13 19.35
N ASN A 256 -40.45 -5.39 19.31
CA ASN A 256 -40.89 -4.70 18.09
C ASN A 256 -40.29 -3.31 18.08
N TYR A 257 -39.43 -3.04 17.11
CA TYR A 257 -38.79 -1.75 16.92
C TYR A 257 -39.65 -0.81 16.07
N ILE A 258 -39.58 0.48 16.37
CA ILE A 258 -40.21 1.56 15.60
C ILE A 258 -39.09 2.25 14.82
N GLU A 259 -39.24 2.28 13.49
CA GLU A 259 -38.25 2.91 12.59
C GLU A 259 -38.31 4.44 12.74
N PRO A 260 -37.18 5.14 12.99
CA PRO A 260 -37.08 6.59 12.86
C PRO A 260 -37.30 7.03 11.41
N PRO A 261 -37.84 8.23 11.15
CA PRO A 261 -38.15 8.68 9.79
C PRO A 261 -36.88 8.81 8.95
N PHE A 262 -36.67 7.87 8.03
CA PHE A 262 -35.45 7.79 7.19
C PHE A 262 -35.33 8.97 6.20
N GLU A 263 -36.44 9.49 5.67
CA GLU A 263 -36.41 10.55 4.66
C GLU A 263 -35.73 11.86 5.15
N ILE A 264 -35.65 12.05 6.44
CA ILE A 264 -34.94 13.19 7.04
C ILE A 264 -33.47 13.19 6.61
N PHE A 265 -32.80 12.03 6.62
CA PHE A 265 -31.40 11.91 6.26
C PHE A 265 -31.09 12.30 4.82
N ARG A 266 -32.07 12.21 3.92
CA ARG A 266 -31.94 12.58 2.51
C ARG A 266 -32.10 14.06 2.24
N THR A 267 -32.73 14.76 3.17
CA THR A 267 -33.06 16.20 3.03
C THR A 267 -32.11 17.11 3.80
N LEU A 268 -31.11 16.51 4.50
CA LEU A 268 -30.13 17.29 5.26
C LEU A 268 -29.19 18.05 4.34
N ASP A 269 -28.91 19.28 4.67
CA ASP A 269 -27.97 20.14 3.98
C ASP A 269 -26.54 19.56 4.07
N GLY A 270 -25.84 19.42 2.93
CA GLY A 270 -24.52 18.81 2.84
C GLY A 270 -24.52 17.29 2.69
N VAL A 271 -25.68 16.63 2.56
CA VAL A 271 -25.82 15.21 2.26
C VAL A 271 -26.18 15.04 0.79
N GLU A 272 -25.32 14.36 0.03
CA GLU A 272 -25.56 14.04 -1.39
C GLU A 272 -26.54 12.86 -1.54
N ALA A 273 -26.37 11.82 -0.73
CA ALA A 273 -27.22 10.64 -0.73
C ALA A 273 -27.20 9.93 0.64
N ALA A 274 -28.28 9.21 0.96
CA ALA A 274 -28.41 8.39 2.15
C ALA A 274 -28.91 6.99 1.78
N ALA A 275 -28.42 5.96 2.51
CA ALA A 275 -28.83 4.57 2.33
C ALA A 275 -29.05 3.87 3.67
N ARG A 276 -30.05 2.98 3.70
CA ARG A 276 -30.28 2.07 4.80
C ARG A 276 -29.43 0.82 4.63
N VAL A 277 -28.65 0.46 5.63
CA VAL A 277 -27.77 -0.71 5.61
C VAL A 277 -27.92 -1.49 6.90
N LEU A 278 -28.56 -2.66 6.80
CA LEU A 278 -28.67 -3.60 7.92
C LEU A 278 -27.42 -4.46 7.96
N LYS A 279 -26.79 -4.61 9.12
CA LYS A 279 -25.73 -5.58 9.37
C LYS A 279 -26.09 -6.40 10.60
N THR A 280 -26.41 -7.66 10.38
CA THR A 280 -26.74 -8.57 11.47
C THR A 280 -25.97 -9.88 11.33
N ARG A 281 -25.80 -10.60 12.44
CA ARG A 281 -25.18 -11.92 12.43
C ARG A 281 -26.26 -12.99 12.28
N GLY A 282 -26.02 -13.95 11.38
CA GLY A 282 -26.89 -15.09 11.18
C GLY A 282 -26.10 -16.38 10.98
N ASN A 283 -26.77 -17.50 11.21
CA ASN A 283 -26.20 -18.79 10.91
C ASN A 283 -26.43 -19.13 9.44
N ILE A 284 -25.37 -19.20 8.66
CA ILE A 284 -25.45 -19.48 7.23
C ILE A 284 -25.59 -20.98 7.00
N VAL A 285 -26.56 -21.37 6.19
CA VAL A 285 -26.90 -22.75 5.89
C VAL A 285 -26.83 -22.97 4.38
N VAL A 286 -26.08 -23.99 3.96
CA VAL A 286 -25.93 -24.40 2.56
C VAL A 286 -26.36 -25.86 2.44
N SER A 287 -27.30 -26.15 1.55
CA SER A 287 -27.81 -27.53 1.35
C SER A 287 -28.19 -28.24 2.65
N GLY A 288 -28.83 -27.52 3.58
CA GLY A 288 -29.26 -28.07 4.90
C GLY A 288 -28.15 -28.21 5.94
N ARG A 289 -26.91 -27.81 5.64
CA ARG A 289 -25.77 -27.82 6.57
C ARG A 289 -25.42 -26.41 7.01
N SER A 290 -25.30 -26.18 8.32
CA SER A 290 -24.74 -24.96 8.85
C SER A 290 -23.24 -24.89 8.53
N ILE A 291 -22.81 -23.78 7.95
CA ILE A 291 -21.39 -23.48 7.65
C ILE A 291 -20.77 -22.53 8.69
N GLY A 292 -21.57 -22.10 9.66
CA GLY A 292 -21.18 -21.25 10.77
C GLY A 292 -21.88 -19.90 10.76
N GLN A 293 -21.51 -19.06 11.73
CA GLN A 293 -22.01 -17.68 11.80
C GLN A 293 -21.34 -16.82 10.75
N GLY A 294 -22.15 -15.98 10.08
CA GLY A 294 -21.71 -15.00 9.12
C GLY A 294 -22.47 -13.69 9.26
N THR A 295 -22.18 -12.76 8.40
CA THR A 295 -22.84 -11.46 8.35
C THR A 295 -23.92 -11.47 7.26
N LEU A 296 -25.16 -11.22 7.63
CA LEU A 296 -26.22 -10.83 6.69
C LEU A 296 -26.21 -9.31 6.57
N MET A 297 -26.00 -8.81 5.36
CA MET A 297 -26.04 -7.39 5.05
C MET A 297 -27.23 -7.10 4.14
N GLY A 298 -28.25 -6.46 4.69
CA GLY A 298 -29.43 -6.00 3.96
C GLY A 298 -29.21 -4.60 3.40
N ILE A 299 -29.45 -4.41 2.12
CA ILE A 299 -29.25 -3.12 1.43
C ILE A 299 -30.44 -2.79 0.54
N ASN A 300 -30.73 -1.51 0.41
CA ASN A 300 -31.57 -1.01 -0.66
C ASN A 300 -30.68 -0.67 -1.87
N ASN A 301 -30.89 -1.34 -2.98
CA ASN A 301 -29.96 -1.35 -4.11
C ASN A 301 -29.69 0.03 -4.72
N ASP A 302 -30.73 0.84 -4.96
CA ASP A 302 -30.62 2.18 -5.55
C ASP A 302 -29.90 3.15 -4.59
N GLN A 303 -30.26 3.12 -3.31
CA GLN A 303 -29.66 3.96 -2.29
C GLN A 303 -28.20 3.58 -2.07
N PHE A 304 -27.91 2.29 -1.95
CA PHE A 304 -26.58 1.77 -1.71
C PHE A 304 -25.62 2.06 -2.88
N ALA A 305 -26.09 1.96 -4.12
CA ALA A 305 -25.31 2.30 -5.30
C ALA A 305 -24.80 3.75 -5.29
N LYS A 306 -25.53 4.69 -4.69
CA LYS A 306 -25.18 6.12 -4.63
C LYS A 306 -24.22 6.44 -3.49
N VAL A 307 -24.22 5.66 -2.43
CA VAL A 307 -23.52 5.96 -1.17
C VAL A 307 -22.26 5.13 -1.00
N ALA A 308 -22.27 3.87 -1.46
CA ALA A 308 -21.19 2.94 -1.20
C ALA A 308 -19.92 3.25 -2.02
N TRP A 309 -18.79 3.16 -1.35
CA TRP A 309 -17.50 3.24 -1.98
C TRP A 309 -17.09 1.88 -2.59
N PHE A 310 -16.87 1.85 -3.89
CA PHE A 310 -16.39 0.69 -4.60
C PHE A 310 -15.04 0.97 -5.25
N ARG A 311 -14.12 0.01 -5.16
CA ARG A 311 -12.89 0.02 -5.92
C ARG A 311 -13.07 -0.85 -7.16
N GLU A 312 -12.99 -0.25 -8.33
CA GLU A 312 -13.37 -0.86 -9.62
C GLU A 312 -12.61 -2.16 -9.94
N ASP A 313 -11.32 -2.23 -9.59
CA ASP A 313 -10.46 -3.39 -9.89
C ASP A 313 -10.77 -4.65 -9.04
N LEU A 314 -11.62 -4.54 -8.02
CA LEU A 314 -12.01 -5.68 -7.17
C LEU A 314 -13.14 -6.52 -7.77
N PHE A 315 -13.77 -6.04 -8.82
CA PHE A 315 -14.96 -6.64 -9.37
C PHE A 315 -14.73 -7.09 -10.82
N PRO A 316 -15.16 -8.32 -11.20
CA PRO A 316 -15.06 -8.79 -12.59
C PRO A 316 -15.86 -7.94 -13.58
N ILE A 317 -16.99 -7.39 -13.12
CA ILE A 317 -17.90 -6.49 -13.86
C ILE A 317 -18.23 -5.34 -12.92
N HIS A 318 -18.67 -4.20 -13.48
CA HIS A 318 -19.03 -3.04 -12.67
C HIS A 318 -20.05 -3.40 -11.58
N PRO A 319 -19.85 -2.96 -10.31
CA PRO A 319 -20.70 -3.34 -9.17
C PRO A 319 -22.19 -3.10 -9.38
N PHE A 320 -22.56 -2.09 -10.15
CA PHE A 320 -23.95 -1.75 -10.44
C PHE A 320 -24.72 -2.84 -11.17
N TYR A 321 -24.06 -3.69 -11.95
CA TYR A 321 -24.73 -4.84 -12.55
C TYR A 321 -25.24 -5.83 -11.52
N TYR A 322 -24.47 -6.08 -10.47
CA TYR A 322 -24.87 -6.97 -9.37
C TYR A 322 -26.03 -6.36 -8.56
N LEU A 323 -26.00 -5.05 -8.32
CA LEU A 323 -27.08 -4.33 -7.65
C LEU A 323 -28.38 -4.31 -8.47
N ASP A 324 -28.27 -4.17 -9.81
CA ASP A 324 -29.43 -4.24 -10.73
C ASP A 324 -30.06 -5.64 -10.71
N PHE A 325 -29.26 -6.69 -10.72
CA PHE A 325 -29.78 -8.08 -10.58
C PHE A 325 -30.51 -8.29 -9.26
N MET A 326 -29.95 -7.78 -8.15
CA MET A 326 -30.61 -7.84 -6.85
C MET A 326 -31.92 -7.05 -6.82
N GLY A 327 -32.03 -5.95 -7.59
CA GLY A 327 -33.26 -5.17 -7.72
C GLY A 327 -34.36 -5.86 -8.52
N ARG A 328 -33.99 -6.77 -9.43
CA ARG A 328 -34.97 -7.53 -10.24
C ARG A 328 -35.59 -8.72 -9.50
N TYR A 329 -34.84 -9.30 -8.55
CA TYR A 329 -35.24 -10.49 -7.81
C TYR A 329 -35.12 -10.19 -6.31
N GLU A 330 -36.22 -10.05 -5.62
CA GLU A 330 -36.26 -9.65 -4.20
C GLU A 330 -35.48 -10.61 -3.30
N HIS A 331 -35.53 -11.91 -3.58
CA HIS A 331 -34.84 -12.96 -2.84
C HIS A 331 -33.39 -13.24 -3.34
N ALA A 332 -32.84 -12.34 -4.14
CA ALA A 332 -31.48 -12.45 -4.67
C ALA A 332 -30.44 -12.16 -3.60
N ALA A 333 -29.33 -12.91 -3.64
CA ALA A 333 -28.19 -12.67 -2.77
C ALA A 333 -26.85 -12.74 -3.50
N ILE A 334 -25.87 -12.02 -2.94
CA ILE A 334 -24.47 -12.06 -3.33
C ILE A 334 -23.68 -12.71 -2.20
N ILE A 335 -22.79 -13.64 -2.55
CA ILE A 335 -21.95 -14.37 -1.60
C ILE A 335 -20.46 -14.21 -1.93
N PRO A 336 -19.55 -14.45 -0.97
CA PRO A 336 -18.12 -14.37 -1.22
C PRO A 336 -17.60 -15.58 -1.99
N SER A 337 -16.59 -15.36 -2.84
CA SER A 337 -16.00 -16.40 -3.71
C SER A 337 -15.42 -17.58 -2.93
N ASN A 338 -14.80 -17.34 -1.76
CA ASN A 338 -14.23 -18.40 -0.91
C ASN A 338 -15.30 -19.38 -0.40
N VAL A 339 -16.52 -18.90 -0.11
CA VAL A 339 -17.67 -19.76 0.27
C VAL A 339 -18.16 -20.53 -0.95
N ALA A 340 -18.30 -19.85 -2.10
CA ALA A 340 -18.74 -20.49 -3.33
C ALA A 340 -17.78 -21.61 -3.77
N GLU A 341 -16.47 -21.38 -3.73
CA GLU A 341 -15.45 -22.39 -4.06
C GLU A 341 -15.47 -23.57 -3.08
N ARG A 342 -15.53 -23.28 -1.78
CA ARG A 342 -15.50 -24.32 -0.73
C ARG A 342 -16.69 -25.26 -0.79
N PHE A 343 -17.88 -24.74 -1.13
CA PHE A 343 -19.13 -25.49 -1.17
C PHE A 343 -19.64 -25.77 -2.59
N GLN A 344 -18.84 -25.43 -3.61
CA GLN A 344 -19.15 -25.62 -5.04
C GLN A 344 -20.46 -24.98 -5.47
N LEU A 345 -20.79 -23.80 -4.90
CA LEU A 345 -21.99 -23.05 -5.19
C LEU A 345 -21.88 -22.29 -6.52
N LYS A 346 -23.00 -22.20 -7.22
CA LYS A 346 -23.13 -21.49 -8.49
C LYS A 346 -24.29 -20.50 -8.43
N PRO A 347 -24.29 -19.48 -9.29
CA PRO A 347 -25.48 -18.66 -9.48
C PRO A 347 -26.70 -19.53 -9.82
N GLY A 348 -27.81 -19.28 -9.10
CA GLY A 348 -29.03 -20.07 -9.14
C GLY A 348 -29.20 -21.06 -7.98
N ASP A 349 -28.14 -21.35 -7.20
CA ASP A 349 -28.23 -22.19 -6.01
C ASP A 349 -28.86 -21.44 -4.83
N LEU A 350 -29.45 -22.20 -3.89
CA LEU A 350 -30.08 -21.67 -2.70
C LEU A 350 -29.09 -21.57 -1.54
N ILE A 351 -29.18 -20.48 -0.79
CA ILE A 351 -28.50 -20.26 0.49
C ILE A 351 -29.50 -19.75 1.52
N SER A 352 -29.42 -20.23 2.74
CA SER A 352 -30.32 -19.80 3.80
C SER A 352 -29.55 -19.16 4.95
N VAL A 353 -30.15 -18.18 5.60
CA VAL A 353 -29.58 -17.48 6.77
C VAL A 353 -30.59 -17.60 7.93
N GLY A 354 -30.18 -18.30 8.98
CA GLY A 354 -30.96 -18.39 10.21
C GLY A 354 -30.68 -17.21 11.12
N LEU A 355 -31.73 -16.44 11.43
CA LEU A 355 -31.76 -15.39 12.44
C LEU A 355 -32.53 -15.89 13.68
N THR A 356 -32.52 -15.08 14.75
CA THR A 356 -33.26 -15.44 16.00
C THR A 356 -34.75 -15.59 15.72
N ASP A 357 -35.31 -14.77 14.82
CA ASP A 357 -36.73 -14.68 14.54
C ASP A 357 -37.21 -15.46 13.31
N GLY A 358 -36.33 -16.15 12.61
CA GLY A 358 -36.70 -16.93 11.42
C GLY A 358 -35.52 -17.35 10.54
N MET A 359 -35.83 -18.15 9.53
CA MET A 359 -34.89 -18.54 8.48
C MET A 359 -35.25 -17.87 7.18
N LEU A 360 -34.30 -17.21 6.58
CA LEU A 360 -34.40 -16.50 5.31
C LEU A 360 -33.75 -17.34 4.21
N GLU A 361 -34.45 -17.51 3.09
CA GLU A 361 -33.91 -18.21 1.93
C GLU A 361 -33.62 -17.25 0.78
N PHE A 362 -32.47 -17.41 0.15
CA PHE A 362 -32.00 -16.57 -0.92
C PHE A 362 -31.51 -17.39 -2.09
N VAL A 363 -31.61 -16.83 -3.30
CA VAL A 363 -31.00 -17.37 -4.53
C VAL A 363 -29.73 -16.61 -4.83
N ILE A 364 -28.63 -17.31 -5.02
CA ILE A 364 -27.33 -16.73 -5.34
C ILE A 364 -27.39 -16.16 -6.77
N VAL A 365 -27.22 -14.84 -6.91
CA VAL A 365 -27.16 -14.16 -8.21
C VAL A 365 -25.76 -13.64 -8.53
N GLY A 366 -24.91 -13.48 -7.49
CA GLY A 366 -23.55 -12.98 -7.63
C GLY A 366 -22.57 -13.68 -6.70
N ILE A 367 -21.38 -13.91 -7.22
CA ILE A 367 -20.25 -14.45 -6.45
C ILE A 367 -19.11 -13.46 -6.60
N LEU A 368 -18.70 -12.82 -5.50
CA LEU A 368 -17.72 -11.76 -5.50
C LEU A 368 -16.59 -12.01 -4.50
N PRO A 369 -15.34 -11.70 -4.83
CA PRO A 369 -14.23 -11.89 -3.89
C PRO A 369 -14.28 -10.91 -2.72
N TYR A 370 -14.85 -9.71 -2.93
CA TYR A 370 -14.85 -8.61 -1.97
C TYR A 370 -16.17 -7.85 -1.99
N TRP A 371 -16.55 -7.25 -0.84
CA TRP A 371 -17.68 -6.35 -0.73
C TRP A 371 -17.36 -5.25 0.31
N PRO A 372 -17.77 -4.00 0.11
CA PRO A 372 -17.49 -2.92 1.05
C PRO A 372 -17.84 -3.28 2.50
N SER A 373 -16.94 -3.01 3.41
CA SER A 373 -17.01 -3.33 4.84
C SER A 373 -17.06 -4.83 5.22
N GLN A 374 -16.92 -5.76 4.25
CA GLN A 374 -16.94 -7.19 4.50
C GLN A 374 -15.58 -7.83 4.28
N TYR A 375 -15.22 -8.77 5.17
CA TYR A 375 -13.92 -9.45 5.16
C TYR A 375 -14.16 -10.96 5.04
N PRO A 376 -14.18 -11.50 3.80
CA PRO A 376 -14.58 -12.89 3.53
C PRO A 376 -13.70 -13.93 4.23
N ASP A 377 -12.43 -13.62 4.49
CA ASP A 377 -11.50 -14.52 5.19
C ASP A 377 -11.73 -14.59 6.70
N GLN A 378 -12.42 -13.60 7.29
CA GLN A 378 -12.78 -13.58 8.70
C GLN A 378 -14.14 -14.19 8.97
N SER A 379 -15.12 -13.82 8.15
CA SER A 379 -16.51 -14.23 8.33
C SER A 379 -17.19 -14.31 6.97
N PRO A 380 -17.90 -15.41 6.67
CA PRO A 380 -18.73 -15.46 5.48
C PRO A 380 -19.80 -14.38 5.54
N PHE A 381 -20.21 -13.88 4.38
CA PHE A 381 -21.26 -12.87 4.29
C PHE A 381 -22.30 -13.22 3.24
N VAL A 382 -23.50 -12.70 3.42
CA VAL A 382 -24.60 -12.74 2.45
C VAL A 382 -25.14 -11.33 2.32
N ILE A 383 -25.12 -10.79 1.10
CA ILE A 383 -25.69 -9.48 0.78
C ILE A 383 -27.03 -9.70 0.14
N ALA A 384 -28.08 -9.11 0.67
CA ALA A 384 -29.46 -9.33 0.21
C ALA A 384 -30.26 -8.02 0.20
N ASN A 385 -31.45 -8.06 -0.41
CA ASN A 385 -32.37 -6.93 -0.42
C ASN A 385 -32.95 -6.70 0.99
N LEU A 386 -32.87 -5.46 1.47
CA LEU A 386 -33.34 -5.08 2.80
C LEU A 386 -34.85 -5.22 2.95
N ASP A 387 -35.59 -4.81 1.92
CA ASP A 387 -37.05 -4.83 1.96
C ASP A 387 -37.54 -6.30 2.05
N TYR A 388 -36.95 -7.24 1.29
CA TYR A 388 -37.23 -8.67 1.40
C TYR A 388 -36.94 -9.22 2.80
N ILE A 389 -35.84 -8.79 3.43
CA ILE A 389 -35.52 -9.22 4.80
C ILE A 389 -36.63 -8.78 5.77
N TYR A 390 -37.08 -7.52 5.68
CA TYR A 390 -38.10 -6.99 6.57
C TYR A 390 -39.52 -7.50 6.30
N ASP A 391 -39.76 -8.06 5.12
CA ASP A 391 -41.01 -8.78 4.85
C ASP A 391 -41.08 -10.15 5.55
N GLN A 392 -39.93 -10.75 5.87
CA GLN A 392 -39.85 -12.08 6.47
C GLN A 392 -39.58 -12.08 7.98
N VAL A 393 -38.89 -11.03 8.49
CA VAL A 393 -38.53 -10.93 9.92
C VAL A 393 -38.89 -9.55 10.45
N PRO A 394 -39.06 -9.38 11.77
CA PRO A 394 -39.35 -8.08 12.38
C PRO A 394 -38.28 -7.05 12.05
N LEU A 395 -38.68 -5.77 12.04
CA LEU A 395 -37.77 -4.66 11.88
C LEU A 395 -36.64 -4.72 12.89
N MET A 396 -35.43 -4.49 12.42
CA MET A 396 -34.20 -4.42 13.22
C MET A 396 -33.48 -3.10 12.95
N PRO A 397 -32.82 -2.52 13.96
CA PRO A 397 -32.03 -1.30 13.77
C PRO A 397 -30.96 -1.47 12.68
N TYR A 398 -30.91 -0.56 11.74
CA TYR A 398 -29.94 -0.48 10.66
C TYR A 398 -29.00 0.71 10.83
N GLU A 399 -27.90 0.70 10.09
CA GLU A 399 -27.00 1.83 9.95
C GLU A 399 -27.49 2.73 8.81
N VAL A 400 -27.46 4.04 9.01
CA VAL A 400 -27.64 5.02 7.94
C VAL A 400 -26.28 5.40 7.39
N TRP A 401 -26.06 5.07 6.14
CA TRP A 401 -24.85 5.42 5.42
C TRP A 401 -25.08 6.69 4.61
N LEU A 402 -24.20 7.66 4.75
CA LEU A 402 -24.30 8.95 4.07
C LEU A 402 -23.11 9.17 3.13
N LYS A 403 -23.43 9.60 1.92
CA LYS A 403 -22.52 10.24 0.99
C LYS A 403 -22.59 11.73 1.22
N MET A 404 -21.44 12.34 1.47
CA MET A 404 -21.37 13.76 1.79
C MET A 404 -20.93 14.60 0.60
N GLU A 405 -21.41 15.83 0.52
CA GLU A 405 -20.81 16.81 -0.39
C GLU A 405 -19.33 17.08 -0.04
N PRO A 406 -18.49 17.49 -1.00
CA PRO A 406 -17.03 17.60 -0.80
C PRO A 406 -16.61 18.45 0.41
N ASP A 407 -17.28 19.56 0.65
CA ASP A 407 -16.93 20.53 1.71
C ASP A 407 -17.86 20.49 2.95
N ALA A 408 -18.83 19.58 2.96
CA ALA A 408 -19.79 19.47 4.05
C ALA A 408 -19.13 18.94 5.33
N LYS A 409 -19.60 19.44 6.49
CA LYS A 409 -19.14 19.00 7.82
C LYS A 409 -20.21 18.16 8.49
N VAL A 410 -19.79 17.17 9.29
CA VAL A 410 -20.71 16.27 9.99
C VAL A 410 -21.40 16.94 11.19
N ALA A 411 -20.74 17.89 11.86
CA ALA A 411 -21.30 18.54 13.05
C ALA A 411 -22.65 19.23 12.84
N PRO A 412 -22.90 20.02 11.77
CA PRO A 412 -24.20 20.60 11.52
C PRO A 412 -25.32 19.56 11.29
N ILE A 413 -24.95 18.42 10.63
CA ILE A 413 -25.88 17.31 10.38
C ILE A 413 -26.33 16.68 11.69
N VAL A 414 -25.38 16.42 12.60
CA VAL A 414 -25.67 15.88 13.94
C VAL A 414 -26.60 16.83 14.72
N THR A 415 -26.32 18.12 14.69
CA THR A 415 -27.17 19.12 15.36
C THR A 415 -28.59 19.13 14.77
N ALA A 416 -28.70 19.16 13.44
CA ALA A 416 -29.99 19.17 12.75
C ALA A 416 -30.84 17.92 13.05
N LEU A 417 -30.21 16.73 13.17
CA LEU A 417 -30.89 15.49 13.55
C LEU A 417 -31.39 15.53 14.99
N MET A 418 -30.56 16.03 15.92
CA MET A 418 -30.95 16.18 17.33
C MET A 418 -32.09 17.19 17.50
N ASP A 419 -32.06 18.31 16.75
CA ASP A 419 -33.12 19.33 16.76
C ASP A 419 -34.46 18.76 16.23
N GLN A 420 -34.42 17.74 15.37
CA GLN A 420 -35.58 17.02 14.88
C GLN A 420 -36.02 15.86 15.79
N GLY A 421 -35.40 15.71 16.95
CA GLY A 421 -35.75 14.70 17.94
C GLY A 421 -35.20 13.28 17.63
N ILE A 422 -34.24 13.15 16.71
CA ILE A 422 -33.61 11.87 16.43
C ILE A 422 -32.41 11.65 17.37
N GLU A 423 -32.54 10.65 18.24
CA GLU A 423 -31.45 10.26 19.12
C GLU A 423 -30.41 9.41 18.37
N LEU A 424 -29.12 9.75 18.54
CA LEU A 424 -28.01 9.11 17.88
C LEU A 424 -27.27 8.19 18.86
N ALA A 425 -27.14 6.93 18.51
CA ALA A 425 -26.35 5.96 19.27
C ALA A 425 -24.85 6.10 18.96
N SER A 426 -24.50 6.30 17.69
CA SER A 426 -23.13 6.54 17.25
C SER A 426 -23.07 7.29 15.93
N VAL A 427 -22.00 8.07 15.76
CA VAL A 427 -21.69 8.76 14.51
C VAL A 427 -20.22 8.49 14.17
N THR A 428 -19.97 7.91 13.04
CA THR A 428 -18.61 7.63 12.55
C THR A 428 -18.34 8.49 11.32
N ASP A 429 -17.48 9.49 11.48
CA ASP A 429 -17.01 10.35 10.39
C ASP A 429 -15.72 9.80 9.80
N VAL A 430 -15.82 9.16 8.65
CA VAL A 430 -14.70 8.51 7.95
C VAL A 430 -13.69 9.52 7.41
N ARG A 431 -14.16 10.71 7.01
CA ARG A 431 -13.27 11.80 6.56
C ARG A 431 -12.40 12.32 7.70
N SER A 432 -12.96 12.46 8.90
CA SER A 432 -12.21 12.82 10.10
C SER A 432 -11.15 11.76 10.44
N GLU A 433 -11.50 10.48 10.30
CA GLU A 433 -10.57 9.37 10.48
C GLU A 433 -9.44 9.40 9.44
N LEU A 434 -9.75 9.64 8.16
CA LEU A 434 -8.76 9.83 7.10
C LEU A 434 -7.79 10.99 7.42
N ILE A 435 -8.33 12.13 7.89
CA ILE A 435 -7.51 13.29 8.27
C ILE A 435 -6.63 12.94 9.48
N THR A 436 -7.17 12.26 10.48
CA THR A 436 -6.45 11.88 11.70
C THR A 436 -5.31 10.93 11.34
N GLN A 437 -5.58 9.93 10.49
CA GLN A 437 -4.57 8.99 10.05
C GLN A 437 -3.51 9.64 9.13
N SER A 438 -3.91 10.59 8.26
CA SER A 438 -2.95 11.34 7.45
C SER A 438 -2.01 12.21 8.28
N LYS A 439 -2.47 12.69 9.45
CA LYS A 439 -1.69 13.48 10.40
C LYS A 439 -0.94 12.63 11.44
N HIS A 440 -1.07 11.31 11.39
CA HIS A 440 -0.41 10.43 12.35
C HIS A 440 1.11 10.59 12.26
N PRO A 441 1.83 10.78 13.39
CA PRO A 441 3.27 11.06 13.39
C PRO A 441 4.12 10.01 12.68
N THR A 442 3.76 8.74 12.81
CA THR A 442 4.46 7.62 12.17
C THR A 442 4.40 7.73 10.64
N ARG A 443 3.22 8.08 10.10
CA ARG A 443 3.05 8.28 8.66
C ARG A 443 3.85 9.49 8.17
N GLY A 444 3.74 10.62 8.87
CA GLY A 444 4.53 11.81 8.58
C GLY A 444 6.04 11.56 8.65
N GLY A 445 6.48 10.72 9.59
CA GLY A 445 7.88 10.30 9.73
C GLY A 445 8.38 9.48 8.54
N VAL A 446 7.63 8.48 8.10
CA VAL A 446 7.99 7.63 6.94
C VAL A 446 8.07 8.48 5.66
N PHE A 447 7.07 9.31 5.39
CA PHE A 447 7.09 10.21 4.23
C PHE A 447 8.22 11.24 4.30
N GLY A 448 8.48 11.78 5.48
CA GLY A 448 9.58 12.70 5.74
C GLY A 448 10.93 12.07 5.41
N ILE A 449 11.19 10.85 5.88
CA ILE A 449 12.43 10.11 5.62
C ILE A 449 12.59 9.79 4.13
N LEU A 450 11.54 9.32 3.46
CA LEU A 450 11.58 9.02 2.02
C LEU A 450 11.85 10.28 1.18
N SER A 451 11.17 11.38 1.50
CA SER A 451 11.34 12.66 0.82
C SER A 451 12.73 13.27 1.05
N LEU A 452 13.21 13.21 2.30
CA LEU A 452 14.52 13.71 2.66
C LEU A 452 15.64 12.88 2.03
N GLY A 453 15.49 11.55 2.02
CA GLY A 453 16.38 10.62 1.33
C GLY A 453 16.46 10.91 -0.17
N PHE A 454 15.33 11.18 -0.82
CA PHE A 454 15.29 11.60 -2.21
C PHE A 454 16.00 12.93 -2.43
N LEU A 455 15.73 13.96 -1.62
CA LEU A 455 16.35 15.27 -1.72
C LEU A 455 17.86 15.19 -1.59
N VAL A 456 18.36 14.46 -0.59
CA VAL A 456 19.80 14.22 -0.38
C VAL A 456 20.42 13.52 -1.58
N SER A 457 19.76 12.46 -2.11
CA SER A 457 20.19 11.77 -3.32
C SER A 457 20.33 12.70 -4.51
N VAL A 458 19.36 13.59 -4.73
CA VAL A 458 19.39 14.59 -5.83
C VAL A 458 20.56 15.55 -5.66
N ILE A 459 20.78 16.09 -4.45
CA ILE A 459 21.89 17.02 -4.17
C ILE A 459 23.25 16.35 -4.41
N VAL A 460 23.43 15.15 -3.88
CA VAL A 460 24.67 14.36 -4.05
C VAL A 460 24.90 14.04 -5.53
N SER A 461 23.84 13.67 -6.25
CA SER A 461 23.92 13.38 -7.67
C SER A 461 24.26 14.61 -8.51
N LEU A 462 23.66 15.74 -8.21
CA LEU A 462 23.97 17.01 -8.87
C LEU A 462 25.43 17.39 -8.64
N ALA A 463 25.89 17.35 -7.39
CA ALA A 463 27.28 17.64 -7.05
C ALA A 463 28.25 16.67 -7.76
N GLY A 464 27.98 15.37 -7.70
CA GLY A 464 28.79 14.35 -8.37
C GLY A 464 28.79 14.51 -9.90
N TYR A 465 27.63 14.84 -10.49
CA TYR A 465 27.51 15.13 -11.92
C TYR A 465 28.36 16.33 -12.34
N LEU A 466 28.29 17.45 -11.59
CA LEU A 466 29.04 18.65 -11.87
C LEU A 466 30.57 18.44 -11.72
N LEU A 467 30.97 17.77 -10.64
CA LEU A 467 32.37 17.42 -10.39
C LEU A 467 32.93 16.49 -11.49
N TYR A 468 32.15 15.47 -11.87
CA TYR A 468 32.55 14.56 -12.94
C TYR A 468 32.81 15.31 -14.25
N TRP A 469 31.89 16.17 -14.68
CA TRP A 469 32.05 16.93 -15.91
C TRP A 469 33.22 17.91 -15.83
N PHE A 470 33.41 18.57 -14.69
CA PHE A 470 34.54 19.44 -14.46
C PHE A 470 35.88 18.71 -14.64
N PHE A 471 36.07 17.56 -14.01
CA PHE A 471 37.29 16.77 -14.11
C PHE A 471 37.47 16.15 -15.49
N ASN A 472 36.42 15.65 -16.11
CA ASN A 472 36.45 15.06 -17.43
C ASN A 472 36.89 16.09 -18.49
N LEU A 473 36.33 17.31 -18.44
CA LEU A 473 36.71 18.39 -19.34
C LEU A 473 38.14 18.84 -19.11
N SER A 474 38.54 19.06 -17.86
CA SER A 474 39.90 19.49 -17.50
C SER A 474 40.97 18.48 -17.93
N GLY A 475 40.69 17.19 -17.82
CA GLY A 475 41.60 16.12 -18.23
C GLY A 475 41.78 15.99 -19.76
N ARG A 476 40.85 16.54 -20.55
CA ARG A 476 40.81 16.37 -22.03
C ARG A 476 41.13 17.65 -22.81
N ILE A 477 41.60 18.71 -22.14
CA ILE A 477 41.89 20.01 -22.78
C ILE A 477 42.88 19.86 -23.92
N VAL A 478 43.94 19.07 -23.76
CA VAL A 478 44.93 18.81 -24.80
C VAL A 478 44.32 18.09 -26.01
N GLN A 479 43.46 17.10 -25.78
CA GLN A 479 42.75 16.40 -26.86
C GLN A 479 41.86 17.36 -27.67
N PHE A 480 41.18 18.30 -27.00
CA PHE A 480 40.37 19.31 -27.67
C PHE A 480 41.22 20.28 -28.46
N GLY A 481 42.42 20.62 -27.97
CA GLY A 481 43.41 21.42 -28.70
C GLY A 481 43.82 20.74 -29.99
N VAL A 482 44.17 19.47 -29.95
CA VAL A 482 44.56 18.66 -31.15
C VAL A 482 43.40 18.54 -32.13
N LEU A 483 42.19 18.24 -31.69
CA LEU A 483 41.00 18.17 -32.56
C LEU A 483 40.74 19.51 -33.28
N ARG A 484 40.94 20.64 -32.60
CA ARG A 484 40.84 21.95 -33.20
C ARG A 484 41.97 22.25 -34.20
N ALA A 485 43.18 21.81 -33.89
CA ALA A 485 44.30 21.94 -34.83
C ALA A 485 44.08 21.12 -36.12
N MET A 486 43.37 19.97 -36.00
CA MET A 486 42.96 19.16 -37.16
C MET A 486 41.77 19.75 -37.95
N GLY A 487 41.22 20.92 -37.56
CA GLY A 487 40.21 21.65 -38.31
C GLY A 487 38.78 21.54 -37.79
N LEU A 488 38.54 20.88 -36.64
CA LEU A 488 37.19 20.85 -36.04
C LEU A 488 36.77 22.27 -35.58
N SER A 489 35.58 22.68 -36.01
CA SER A 489 34.99 23.95 -35.57
C SER A 489 34.54 23.88 -34.09
N ARG A 490 34.44 25.05 -33.43
CA ARG A 490 33.92 25.15 -32.05
C ARG A 490 32.52 24.55 -31.95
N LYS A 491 31.67 24.76 -32.96
CA LYS A 491 30.29 24.20 -32.99
C LYS A 491 30.29 22.67 -33.04
N GLN A 492 31.17 22.08 -33.84
CA GLN A 492 31.30 20.62 -33.93
C GLN A 492 31.82 20.00 -32.62
N LEU A 493 32.82 20.64 -31.98
CA LEU A 493 33.35 20.22 -30.70
C LEU A 493 32.28 20.28 -29.59
N THR A 494 31.54 21.41 -29.52
CA THR A 494 30.41 21.54 -28.57
C THR A 494 29.33 20.51 -28.85
N GLY A 495 28.98 20.29 -30.11
CA GLY A 495 28.00 19.26 -30.50
C GLY A 495 28.43 17.86 -30.10
N MET A 496 29.72 17.53 -30.27
CA MET A 496 30.27 16.24 -29.84
C MET A 496 30.14 16.04 -28.33
N LEU A 497 30.45 17.06 -27.51
CA LEU A 497 30.34 16.97 -26.05
C LEU A 497 28.91 16.97 -25.56
N LEU A 498 27.99 17.69 -26.19
CA LEU A 498 26.58 17.64 -25.91
C LEU A 498 25.99 16.23 -26.22
N LEU A 499 26.38 15.67 -27.36
CA LEU A 499 25.99 14.29 -27.71
C LEU A 499 26.53 13.27 -26.71
N GLU A 500 27.78 13.42 -26.26
CA GLU A 500 28.38 12.61 -25.20
C GLU A 500 27.55 12.70 -23.91
N GLN A 501 27.14 13.88 -23.50
CA GLN A 501 26.28 14.12 -22.35
C GLN A 501 24.90 13.48 -22.51
N VAL A 502 24.28 13.61 -23.68
CA VAL A 502 22.97 13.03 -23.97
C VAL A 502 23.04 11.50 -23.94
N PHE A 503 24.06 10.90 -24.53
CA PHE A 503 24.19 9.43 -24.52
C PHE A 503 24.52 8.88 -23.15
N THR A 504 25.41 9.49 -22.37
CA THR A 504 25.78 8.99 -21.04
C THR A 504 24.72 9.34 -20.00
N GLY A 505 24.33 10.63 -19.91
CA GLY A 505 23.34 11.10 -18.96
C GLY A 505 21.93 10.65 -19.33
N GLY A 506 21.50 10.83 -20.58
CA GLY A 506 20.15 10.48 -21.02
C GLY A 506 19.86 8.99 -20.91
N LEU A 507 20.82 8.14 -21.30
CA LEU A 507 20.66 6.68 -21.16
C LEU A 507 20.66 6.25 -19.69
N ALA A 508 21.53 6.82 -18.84
CA ALA A 508 21.54 6.54 -17.41
C ALA A 508 20.21 6.94 -16.74
N ILE A 509 19.65 8.07 -17.15
CA ILE A 509 18.34 8.57 -16.70
C ILE A 509 17.22 7.59 -17.12
N GLY A 510 17.18 7.22 -18.39
CA GLY A 510 16.18 6.26 -18.91
C GLY A 510 16.28 4.92 -18.20
N LEU A 511 17.49 4.39 -18.01
CA LEU A 511 17.72 3.15 -17.26
C LEU A 511 17.30 3.28 -15.81
N GLY A 512 17.67 4.36 -15.12
CA GLY A 512 17.28 4.61 -13.73
C GLY A 512 15.77 4.61 -13.54
N PHE A 513 15.03 5.26 -14.44
CA PHE A 513 13.57 5.27 -14.42
C PHE A 513 12.95 3.88 -14.63
N VAL A 514 13.43 3.13 -15.63
CA VAL A 514 12.94 1.77 -15.90
C VAL A 514 13.25 0.84 -14.73
N ILE A 515 14.50 0.86 -14.24
CA ILE A 515 14.95 0.02 -13.13
C ILE A 515 14.17 0.37 -11.85
N GLY A 516 13.94 1.66 -11.58
CA GLY A 516 13.14 2.12 -10.46
C GLY A 516 11.71 1.61 -10.52
N LYS A 517 11.05 1.67 -11.69
CA LYS A 517 9.70 1.08 -11.90
C LYS A 517 9.67 -0.43 -11.68
N VAL A 518 10.66 -1.15 -12.21
CA VAL A 518 10.77 -2.60 -12.03
C VAL A 518 10.96 -2.94 -10.56
N ALA A 519 11.89 -2.27 -9.88
CA ALA A 519 12.12 -2.46 -8.45
C ALA A 519 10.86 -2.14 -7.62
N SER A 520 10.13 -1.08 -7.96
CA SER A 520 8.87 -0.74 -7.29
C SER A 520 7.83 -1.86 -7.44
N ARG A 521 7.64 -2.39 -8.64
CA ARG A 521 6.69 -3.50 -8.86
C ARG A 521 7.07 -4.77 -8.12
N LEU A 522 8.37 -5.06 -7.99
CA LEU A 522 8.86 -6.27 -7.34
C LEU A 522 8.87 -6.18 -5.81
N PHE A 523 9.17 -5.00 -5.25
CA PHE A 523 9.44 -4.89 -3.82
C PHE A 523 8.40 -4.09 -3.02
N LEU A 524 7.60 -3.19 -3.63
CA LEU A 524 6.58 -2.45 -2.89
C LEU A 524 5.46 -3.33 -2.31
N PRO A 525 5.00 -4.42 -2.97
CA PRO A 525 3.99 -5.28 -2.37
C PRO A 525 4.40 -5.84 -1.00
N PHE A 526 5.71 -5.99 -0.74
CA PHE A 526 6.23 -6.47 0.53
C PHE A 526 6.21 -5.43 1.67
N LEU A 527 5.95 -4.16 1.35
CA LEU A 527 5.71 -3.11 2.34
C LEU A 527 4.29 -3.16 2.93
N GLN A 528 3.45 -4.07 2.45
CA GLN A 528 2.16 -4.32 3.05
C GLN A 528 2.34 -4.88 4.46
N THR A 529 2.30 -4.00 5.44
CA THR A 529 2.23 -4.40 6.85
C THR A 529 0.79 -4.80 7.15
N ALA A 530 0.52 -6.08 7.15
CA ALA A 530 -0.77 -6.61 7.57
C ALA A 530 -0.70 -6.97 9.06
N GLU A 531 -1.39 -6.22 9.90
CA GLU A 531 -1.54 -6.55 11.31
C GLU A 531 -2.39 -7.81 11.49
N ASN A 532 -3.34 -8.04 10.56
CA ASN A 532 -4.23 -9.20 10.50
C ASN A 532 -4.53 -9.57 9.05
N VAL A 533 -5.03 -10.78 8.80
CA VAL A 533 -5.53 -11.19 7.47
C VAL A 533 -6.57 -10.21 6.93
N ALA A 534 -7.42 -9.65 7.80
CA ALA A 534 -8.38 -8.61 7.42
C ALA A 534 -7.74 -7.30 6.98
N SER A 535 -6.59 -6.94 7.51
CA SER A 535 -5.90 -5.72 7.09
C SER A 535 -5.22 -5.85 5.73
N ALA A 536 -5.21 -7.07 5.15
CA ALA A 536 -4.76 -7.32 3.78
C ALA A 536 -5.82 -7.00 2.71
N VAL A 537 -7.04 -6.68 3.12
CA VAL A 537 -8.15 -6.32 2.22
C VAL A 537 -8.38 -4.80 2.30
N PRO A 538 -8.52 -4.09 1.17
CA PRO A 538 -8.44 -4.55 -0.22
C PRO A 538 -6.99 -4.90 -0.64
N PRO A 539 -6.80 -5.73 -1.69
CA PRO A 539 -5.48 -6.12 -2.17
C PRO A 539 -4.60 -4.91 -2.47
N PHE A 540 -3.33 -5.01 -2.06
CA PHE A 540 -2.35 -3.96 -2.24
C PHE A 540 -2.02 -3.74 -3.71
N ARG A 541 -2.08 -2.50 -4.19
CA ARG A 541 -1.71 -2.14 -5.55
C ARG A 541 -0.60 -1.11 -5.59
N VAL A 542 0.36 -1.31 -6.50
CA VAL A 542 1.47 -0.38 -6.73
C VAL A 542 1.05 0.65 -7.77
N ILE A 543 1.18 1.93 -7.41
CA ILE A 543 0.74 3.04 -8.25
C ILE A 543 1.93 3.87 -8.70
N PHE A 544 1.86 4.27 -9.98
CA PHE A 544 2.78 5.21 -10.60
C PHE A 544 1.99 6.39 -11.14
N GLU A 545 2.11 7.52 -10.49
CA GLU A 545 1.42 8.72 -10.95
C GLU A 545 2.29 9.52 -11.94
N GLN A 546 1.64 10.08 -12.95
CA GLN A 546 2.35 10.85 -13.98
C GLN A 546 2.96 12.14 -13.40
N GLN A 547 2.33 12.74 -12.39
CA GLN A 547 2.84 13.95 -11.74
C GLN A 547 4.19 13.73 -11.07
N ASP A 548 4.38 12.58 -10.39
CA ASP A 548 5.65 12.25 -9.74
C ASP A 548 6.76 12.03 -10.78
N ALA A 549 6.42 11.42 -11.92
CA ALA A 549 7.35 11.27 -13.04
C ALA A 549 7.76 12.63 -13.64
N VAL A 550 6.82 13.56 -13.81
CA VAL A 550 7.08 14.90 -14.32
C VAL A 550 8.01 15.68 -13.38
N GLN A 551 7.78 15.63 -12.07
CA GLN A 551 8.67 16.27 -11.09
C GLN A 551 10.10 15.73 -11.18
N LEU A 552 10.26 14.42 -11.29
CA LEU A 552 11.57 13.78 -11.49
C LEU A 552 12.22 14.24 -12.80
N TYR A 553 11.48 14.31 -13.90
CA TYR A 553 12.01 14.79 -15.18
C TYR A 553 12.42 16.26 -15.13
N VAL A 554 11.69 17.12 -14.41
CA VAL A 554 12.05 18.53 -14.21
C VAL A 554 13.38 18.66 -13.46
N VAL A 555 13.56 17.90 -12.36
CA VAL A 555 14.81 17.90 -11.60
C VAL A 555 15.99 17.45 -12.47
N VAL A 556 15.80 16.36 -13.22
CA VAL A 556 16.82 15.81 -14.12
C VAL A 556 17.11 16.75 -15.28
N GLY A 557 16.07 17.35 -15.87
CA GLY A 557 16.22 18.38 -16.91
C GLY A 557 17.05 19.56 -16.43
N PHE A 558 16.79 20.03 -15.22
CA PHE A 558 17.59 21.08 -14.59
C PHE A 558 19.05 20.66 -14.40
N MET A 559 19.32 19.43 -13.96
CA MET A 559 20.69 18.91 -13.84
C MET A 559 21.42 18.90 -15.19
N LEU A 560 20.76 18.38 -16.24
CA LEU A 560 21.34 18.31 -17.58
C LEU A 560 21.59 19.71 -18.17
N LEU A 561 20.65 20.64 -17.99
CA LEU A 561 20.78 22.03 -18.45
C LEU A 561 21.92 22.74 -17.72
N THR A 562 22.05 22.56 -16.41
CA THR A 562 23.15 23.13 -15.62
C THR A 562 24.50 22.61 -16.11
N GLY A 563 24.59 21.29 -16.34
CA GLY A 563 25.78 20.66 -16.90
C GLY A 563 26.12 21.18 -18.29
N ALA A 564 25.12 21.30 -19.18
CA ALA A 564 25.30 21.85 -20.53
C ALA A 564 25.76 23.33 -20.51
N ALA A 565 25.18 24.12 -19.61
CA ALA A 565 25.56 25.53 -19.43
C ALA A 565 27.01 25.65 -18.96
N LEU A 566 27.42 24.88 -17.96
CA LEU A 566 28.80 24.84 -17.47
C LEU A 566 29.78 24.39 -18.58
N LEU A 567 29.41 23.37 -19.34
CA LEU A 567 30.18 22.86 -20.47
C LEU A 567 30.37 23.96 -21.53
N PHE A 568 29.30 24.66 -21.89
CA PHE A 568 29.33 25.76 -22.85
C PHE A 568 30.21 26.92 -22.35
N LEU A 569 30.10 27.31 -21.09
CA LEU A 569 30.92 28.37 -20.49
C LEU A 569 32.40 27.99 -20.47
N HIS A 570 32.72 26.73 -20.15
CA HIS A 570 34.08 26.22 -20.11
C HIS A 570 34.72 26.21 -21.51
N ILE A 571 33.99 25.75 -22.53
CA ILE A 571 34.48 25.76 -23.94
C ILE A 571 34.70 27.17 -24.45
N ARG A 572 33.84 28.15 -24.09
CA ARG A 572 34.04 29.56 -24.48
C ARG A 572 35.34 30.18 -23.92
N ARG A 573 35.76 29.74 -22.71
CA ARG A 573 36.99 30.20 -22.04
C ARG A 573 38.25 29.52 -22.55
N LEU A 574 38.17 28.40 -23.28
CA LEU A 574 39.33 27.72 -23.84
C LEU A 574 40.00 28.54 -24.92
N ARG A 575 41.17 29.12 -24.60
CA ARG A 575 42.06 29.77 -25.55
C ARG A 575 43.06 28.73 -26.08
N VAL A 576 43.07 28.50 -27.41
CA VAL A 576 43.89 27.45 -28.07
C VAL A 576 45.38 27.61 -27.77
N HIS A 577 45.86 28.83 -27.65
CA HIS A 577 47.27 29.12 -27.35
C HIS A 577 47.74 28.62 -25.99
N GLN A 578 46.84 28.60 -24.99
CA GLN A 578 47.17 28.08 -23.66
C GLN A 578 47.13 26.55 -23.60
N ALA A 579 46.29 25.91 -24.43
CA ALA A 579 46.19 24.45 -24.49
C ALA A 579 47.45 23.80 -25.09
N VAL A 580 48.08 24.45 -26.07
CA VAL A 580 49.31 23.96 -26.69
C VAL A 580 50.49 24.15 -25.73
N LYS A 581 50.58 25.29 -25.05
CA LYS A 581 51.66 25.58 -24.08
C LYS A 581 51.64 24.64 -22.85
N MET A 582 50.43 24.30 -22.34
CA MET A 582 50.28 23.30 -21.26
C MET A 582 50.60 21.87 -21.72
N GLY A 583 50.63 21.56 -23.01
CA GLY A 583 51.03 20.26 -23.56
C GLY A 583 52.55 20.10 -23.61
N GLU A 584 53.32 21.21 -23.72
CA GLU A 584 54.77 21.19 -23.69
C GLU A 584 55.37 21.14 -22.26
N GLU A 585 54.63 21.69 -21.27
CA GLU A 585 55.07 21.73 -19.86
C GLU A 585 54.64 20.46 -19.03
N ARG A 586 53.96 19.49 -19.62
CA ARG A 586 53.60 18.21 -19.04
C ARG A 586 54.29 17.05 -19.73
#